data_7f6c3c225e513225464bf2166e67176b
#
_entry.id   7f6c3c225e513225464bf2166e67176b
#
_cell.length_a   1.000
_cell.length_b   1.000
_cell.length_c   1.000
_cell.angle_alpha   90.00
_cell.angle_beta   90.00
_cell.angle_gamma   90.00
#
_symmetry.space_group_name_H-M   'P 1'
#
loop_
_entity.id
_entity.type
_entity.pdbx_description
1 polymer ?
#
loop_
_entity_poly.entity_id
_entity_poly.type
_entity_poly.pdbx_seq_one_letter_code
_entity_poly.pdbx_strand_id
1 'polypeptide(L)'
;MINILTYHDIDQQQWQSLIQVSATATWFQTPEAYRFYLSVCDMQAFACGVAEQGRLVGVIVGYITQEKCKLKQHFTRRAIIVGGPLLDENISAEALSALLNTLSRSSCRYSPTLTDINRHLPIYIESRNFHDYSKWKTIFEQSGFAYQAHYDIHVHCEDNHTISERRQRELKRAIKNGAIVCEAQSEQEVREWYQILHRLYREKVRTPLFSEEFFLQFYRNGVGKYLLVKHDNKVIGGMMCPVLDGKAIYEWYVCGLDEEYRDLSPSVVATHAAIEYAKANGLPLFDFMGAGVPDQPYGVRDFKMEFGGELVEHGRFLCIRKPLLYKLGKWGVKWLQNSENN
;
A
#
# COMPACT_ATOMS: atom_id res chain seq x y z
N MET A 1 -9.10 -9.76 -30.27
CA MET A 1 -10.00 -10.47 -29.33
C MET A 1 -9.53 -10.15 -27.92
N ILE A 2 -10.46 -9.72 -27.04
CA ILE A 2 -10.18 -9.39 -25.64
C ILE A 2 -10.68 -10.54 -24.77
N ASN A 3 -9.83 -11.03 -23.88
CA ASN A 3 -10.14 -12.13 -22.97
C ASN A 3 -9.86 -11.70 -21.52
N ILE A 4 -10.84 -11.90 -20.63
CA ILE A 4 -10.65 -11.73 -19.19
C ILE A 4 -10.10 -13.05 -18.63
N LEU A 5 -9.05 -12.94 -17.82
CA LEU A 5 -8.32 -14.06 -17.23
C LEU A 5 -8.53 -14.07 -15.71
N THR A 6 -8.72 -15.25 -15.15
CA THR A 6 -8.62 -15.45 -13.70
C THR A 6 -7.16 -15.59 -13.30
N TYR A 7 -6.84 -15.53 -12.00
CA TYR A 7 -5.46 -15.75 -11.52
C TYR A 7 -4.82 -17.04 -12.10
N HIS A 8 -5.59 -18.12 -12.22
CA HIS A 8 -5.10 -19.41 -12.69
C HIS A 8 -4.85 -19.45 -14.20
N ASP A 9 -5.50 -18.55 -14.96
CA ASP A 9 -5.39 -18.49 -16.42
C ASP A 9 -4.29 -17.52 -16.87
N ILE A 10 -3.73 -16.70 -15.93
CA ILE A 10 -2.67 -15.75 -16.24
C ILE A 10 -1.34 -16.49 -16.37
N ASP A 11 -0.73 -16.41 -17.55
CA ASP A 11 0.61 -16.92 -17.77
C ASP A 11 1.64 -16.14 -16.93
N GLN A 12 2.40 -16.86 -16.10
CA GLN A 12 3.33 -16.24 -15.14
C GLN A 12 4.49 -15.53 -15.86
N GLN A 13 4.93 -15.98 -17.01
CA GLN A 13 6.02 -15.35 -17.76
C GLN A 13 5.55 -14.04 -18.38
N GLN A 14 4.33 -14.01 -18.93
CA GLN A 14 3.73 -12.79 -19.43
C GLN A 14 3.48 -11.78 -18.30
N TRP A 15 3.07 -12.25 -17.11
CA TRP A 15 2.89 -11.37 -15.95
C TRP A 15 4.22 -10.74 -15.52
N GLN A 16 5.27 -11.53 -15.37
CA GLN A 16 6.62 -11.01 -15.06
C GLN A 16 7.11 -10.04 -16.14
N SER A 17 6.90 -10.35 -17.41
CA SER A 17 7.27 -9.46 -18.51
C SER A 17 6.53 -8.12 -18.44
N LEU A 18 5.22 -8.15 -18.11
CA LEU A 18 4.43 -6.93 -17.93
C LEU A 18 4.92 -6.09 -16.73
N ILE A 19 5.29 -6.72 -15.60
CA ILE A 19 5.88 -6.04 -14.45
C ILE A 19 7.17 -5.31 -14.84
N GLN A 20 8.01 -5.92 -15.66
CA GLN A 20 9.29 -5.31 -16.07
C GLN A 20 9.09 -4.06 -16.91
N VAL A 21 8.17 -4.09 -17.87
CA VAL A 21 8.01 -3.00 -18.85
C VAL A 21 7.00 -1.92 -18.42
N SER A 22 6.07 -2.22 -17.53
CA SER A 22 5.02 -1.30 -17.14
C SER A 22 5.55 -0.15 -16.28
N ALA A 23 5.16 1.07 -16.64
CA ALA A 23 5.41 2.27 -15.85
C ALA A 23 4.54 2.33 -14.56
N THR A 24 3.45 1.53 -14.49
CA THR A 24 2.58 1.47 -13.31
C THR A 24 2.92 0.32 -12.37
N ALA A 25 4.05 -0.38 -12.61
CA ALA A 25 4.41 -1.57 -11.84
C ALA A 25 4.81 -1.24 -10.40
N THR A 26 4.15 -1.92 -9.46
CA THR A 26 4.48 -1.90 -8.03
C THR A 26 4.59 -3.33 -7.50
N TRP A 27 5.16 -3.51 -6.31
CA TRP A 27 5.15 -4.81 -5.64
C TRP A 27 3.73 -5.37 -5.44
N PHE A 28 2.76 -4.51 -5.19
CA PHE A 28 1.38 -4.87 -4.85
C PHE A 28 0.59 -5.51 -5.99
N GLN A 29 1.13 -5.51 -7.20
CA GLN A 29 0.52 -6.08 -8.40
C GLN A 29 1.19 -7.40 -8.83
N THR A 30 2.14 -7.90 -8.03
CA THR A 30 2.91 -9.11 -8.34
C THR A 30 2.17 -10.39 -7.93
N PRO A 31 2.53 -11.55 -8.50
CA PRO A 31 2.06 -12.84 -8.02
C PRO A 31 2.39 -13.09 -6.54
N GLU A 32 3.53 -12.56 -6.06
CA GLU A 32 3.98 -12.63 -4.67
C GLU A 32 3.02 -11.89 -3.75
N ALA A 33 2.59 -10.68 -4.12
CA ALA A 33 1.61 -9.91 -3.38
C ALA A 33 0.26 -10.64 -3.29
N TYR A 34 -0.19 -11.25 -4.38
CA TYR A 34 -1.41 -12.06 -4.37
C TYR A 34 -1.30 -13.25 -3.41
N ARG A 35 -0.18 -14.01 -3.46
CA ARG A 35 0.06 -15.13 -2.53
C ARG A 35 0.13 -14.68 -1.08
N PHE A 36 0.78 -13.53 -0.84
CA PHE A 36 0.80 -12.93 0.49
C PHE A 36 -0.62 -12.60 0.98
N TYR A 37 -1.47 -11.94 0.18
CA TYR A 37 -2.86 -11.65 0.56
C TYR A 37 -3.68 -12.92 0.83
N LEU A 38 -3.42 -14.01 0.11
CA LEU A 38 -4.04 -15.31 0.37
C LEU A 38 -3.63 -15.92 1.72
N SER A 39 -2.40 -15.67 2.18
CA SER A 39 -1.88 -16.22 3.45
C SER A 39 -2.43 -15.50 4.69
N VAL A 40 -3.08 -14.34 4.51
CA VAL A 40 -3.55 -13.48 5.60
C VAL A 40 -5.03 -13.70 5.88
N CYS A 41 -5.38 -14.08 7.11
CA CYS A 41 -6.78 -14.34 7.49
C CYS A 41 -7.68 -13.10 7.48
N ASP A 42 -7.10 -11.90 7.62
CA ASP A 42 -7.83 -10.62 7.61
C ASP A 42 -8.18 -10.14 6.19
N MET A 43 -7.81 -10.93 5.17
CA MET A 43 -7.95 -10.58 3.76
C MET A 43 -8.58 -11.71 2.95
N GLN A 44 -9.37 -11.35 1.96
CA GLN A 44 -9.78 -12.23 0.87
C GLN A 44 -9.12 -11.70 -0.40
N ALA A 45 -8.07 -12.36 -0.87
CA ALA A 45 -7.34 -11.97 -2.06
C ALA A 45 -8.18 -12.14 -3.33
N PHE A 46 -7.96 -11.29 -4.31
CA PHE A 46 -8.46 -11.45 -5.67
C PHE A 46 -7.41 -10.99 -6.68
N ALA A 47 -7.39 -11.62 -7.85
CA ALA A 47 -6.62 -11.19 -9.00
C ALA A 47 -7.36 -11.53 -10.28
N CYS A 48 -7.27 -10.64 -11.27
CA CYS A 48 -7.77 -10.84 -12.61
C CYS A 48 -6.88 -10.14 -13.63
N GLY A 49 -6.82 -10.66 -14.83
CA GLY A 49 -6.07 -10.10 -15.93
C GLY A 49 -6.93 -9.84 -17.17
N VAL A 50 -6.40 -9.09 -18.10
CA VAL A 50 -6.95 -8.93 -19.45
C VAL A 50 -5.86 -9.17 -20.49
N ALA A 51 -6.19 -9.97 -21.49
CA ALA A 51 -5.32 -10.21 -22.64
C ALA A 51 -5.95 -9.67 -23.93
N GLU A 52 -5.13 -9.04 -24.76
CA GLU A 52 -5.46 -8.63 -26.11
C GLU A 52 -4.66 -9.47 -27.10
N GLN A 53 -5.36 -10.12 -28.05
CA GLN A 53 -4.73 -10.97 -29.08
C GLN A 53 -3.75 -12.01 -28.51
N GLY A 54 -4.05 -12.54 -27.30
CA GLY A 54 -3.23 -13.53 -26.60
C GLY A 54 -2.09 -12.96 -25.75
N ARG A 55 -1.86 -11.63 -25.75
CA ARG A 55 -0.86 -10.95 -24.91
C ARG A 55 -1.51 -10.34 -23.68
N LEU A 56 -0.95 -10.59 -22.50
CA LEU A 56 -1.38 -9.98 -21.25
C LEU A 56 -1.06 -8.47 -21.28
N VAL A 57 -2.10 -7.62 -21.12
CA VAL A 57 -1.96 -6.15 -21.17
C VAL A 57 -2.43 -5.44 -19.91
N GLY A 58 -3.05 -6.17 -18.98
CA GLY A 58 -3.45 -5.58 -17.71
C GLY A 58 -3.71 -6.63 -16.63
N VAL A 59 -3.37 -6.31 -15.39
CA VAL A 59 -3.64 -7.13 -14.21
C VAL A 59 -4.10 -6.27 -13.05
N ILE A 60 -5.10 -6.74 -12.32
CA ILE A 60 -5.51 -6.18 -11.03
C ILE A 60 -5.24 -7.22 -9.96
N VAL A 61 -4.52 -6.82 -8.92
CA VAL A 61 -4.36 -7.57 -7.66
C VAL A 61 -4.92 -6.74 -6.52
N GLY A 62 -5.64 -7.37 -5.62
CA GLY A 62 -6.16 -6.69 -4.46
C GLY A 62 -6.70 -7.64 -3.41
N TYR A 63 -7.26 -7.06 -2.37
CA TYR A 63 -7.89 -7.81 -1.30
C TYR A 63 -9.18 -7.15 -0.83
N ILE A 64 -10.07 -7.96 -0.27
CA ILE A 64 -11.25 -7.51 0.46
C ILE A 64 -10.96 -7.69 1.93
N THR A 65 -11.18 -6.62 2.73
CA THR A 65 -11.01 -6.69 4.18
C THR A 65 -11.99 -7.69 4.79
N GLN A 66 -11.49 -8.54 5.68
CA GLN A 66 -12.29 -9.48 6.47
C GLN A 66 -12.25 -9.12 7.95
N GLU A 67 -13.40 -9.17 8.60
CA GLU A 67 -13.54 -8.94 10.03
C GLU A 67 -13.98 -10.25 10.70
N LYS A 68 -13.46 -10.55 11.90
CA LYS A 68 -13.85 -11.73 12.66
C LYS A 68 -15.34 -11.74 13.00
N CYS A 69 -15.93 -10.58 13.24
CA CYS A 69 -17.36 -10.44 13.51
C CYS A 69 -18.15 -10.30 12.21
N LYS A 70 -18.96 -11.30 11.85
CA LYS A 70 -19.79 -11.32 10.63
C LYS A 70 -20.72 -10.11 10.50
N LEU A 71 -21.24 -9.60 11.61
CA LEU A 71 -22.11 -8.43 11.61
C LEU A 71 -21.33 -7.16 11.23
N LYS A 72 -20.16 -6.93 11.86
CA LYS A 72 -19.26 -5.82 11.52
C LYS A 72 -18.80 -5.91 10.07
N GLN A 73 -18.45 -7.11 9.61
CA GLN A 73 -18.01 -7.36 8.25
C GLN A 73 -18.99 -6.84 7.19
N HIS A 74 -20.30 -6.90 7.47
CA HIS A 74 -21.32 -6.39 6.54
C HIS A 74 -21.23 -4.87 6.34
N PHE A 75 -20.76 -4.14 7.36
CA PHE A 75 -20.65 -2.67 7.37
C PHE A 75 -19.25 -2.13 7.10
N THR A 76 -18.22 -2.98 7.12
CA THR A 76 -16.81 -2.53 7.00
C THR A 76 -16.11 -3.07 5.76
N ARG A 77 -16.76 -4.00 5.02
CA ARG A 77 -16.15 -4.70 3.88
C ARG A 77 -15.81 -3.75 2.74
N ARG A 78 -14.54 -3.68 2.39
CA ARG A 78 -14.01 -2.85 1.31
C ARG A 78 -12.99 -3.63 0.49
N ALA A 79 -12.98 -3.42 -0.82
CA ALA A 79 -11.96 -3.96 -1.70
C ALA A 79 -10.90 -2.88 -1.94
N ILE A 80 -9.63 -3.24 -1.78
CA ILE A 80 -8.49 -2.35 -1.94
C ILE A 80 -7.56 -2.91 -3.01
N ILE A 81 -7.23 -2.06 -3.98
CA ILE A 81 -6.22 -2.29 -5.00
C ILE A 81 -5.07 -1.34 -4.66
N VAL A 82 -4.03 -1.87 -4.04
CA VAL A 82 -2.86 -1.08 -3.65
C VAL A 82 -1.95 -0.91 -4.86
N GLY A 83 -1.45 0.30 -5.09
CA GLY A 83 -0.60 0.65 -6.24
C GLY A 83 -1.36 0.85 -7.55
N GLY A 84 -2.67 0.61 -7.59
CA GLY A 84 -3.46 0.64 -8.82
C GLY A 84 -3.32 -0.63 -9.68
N PRO A 85 -3.95 -0.70 -10.87
CA PRO A 85 -3.76 -1.79 -11.82
C PRO A 85 -2.38 -1.77 -12.47
N LEU A 86 -1.80 -2.94 -12.73
CA LEU A 86 -0.65 -3.10 -13.62
C LEU A 86 -1.13 -2.99 -15.07
N LEU A 87 -0.64 -2.04 -15.83
CA LEU A 87 -1.11 -1.79 -17.18
C LEU A 87 0.06 -1.72 -18.20
N ASP A 88 -0.15 -2.28 -19.36
CA ASP A 88 0.67 -1.99 -20.54
C ASP A 88 0.39 -0.55 -21.01
N GLU A 89 1.40 0.18 -21.42
CA GLU A 89 1.23 1.56 -21.89
C GLU A 89 0.28 1.69 -23.08
N ASN A 90 0.20 0.64 -23.90
CA ASN A 90 -0.59 0.59 -25.12
C ASN A 90 -1.90 -0.20 -24.94
N ILE A 91 -2.32 -0.47 -23.70
CA ILE A 91 -3.60 -1.12 -23.45
C ILE A 91 -4.75 -0.36 -24.10
N SER A 92 -5.63 -1.07 -24.84
CA SER A 92 -6.79 -0.43 -25.45
C SER A 92 -7.83 0.01 -24.43
N ALA A 93 -8.63 1.01 -24.80
CA ALA A 93 -9.74 1.48 -23.97
C ALA A 93 -10.75 0.34 -23.68
N GLU A 94 -11.00 -0.52 -24.66
CA GLU A 94 -11.88 -1.67 -24.57
C GLU A 94 -11.35 -2.71 -23.57
N ALA A 95 -10.04 -3.02 -23.60
CA ALA A 95 -9.44 -3.99 -22.69
C ALA A 95 -9.41 -3.46 -21.26
N LEU A 96 -9.02 -2.20 -21.05
CA LEU A 96 -9.05 -1.59 -19.71
C LEU A 96 -10.48 -1.51 -19.17
N SER A 97 -11.45 -1.10 -20.00
CA SER A 97 -12.86 -1.07 -19.60
C SER A 97 -13.36 -2.47 -19.24
N ALA A 98 -13.00 -3.51 -20.01
CA ALA A 98 -13.33 -4.90 -19.71
C ALA A 98 -12.76 -5.34 -18.36
N LEU A 99 -11.48 -5.03 -18.10
CA LEU A 99 -10.80 -5.33 -16.85
C LEU A 99 -11.48 -4.64 -15.64
N LEU A 100 -11.73 -3.33 -15.70
CA LEU A 100 -12.37 -2.56 -14.64
C LEU A 100 -13.82 -3.01 -14.39
N ASN A 101 -14.55 -3.37 -15.45
CA ASN A 101 -15.92 -3.86 -15.35
C ASN A 101 -16.03 -5.22 -14.65
N THR A 102 -14.96 -6.02 -14.56
CA THR A 102 -14.96 -7.25 -13.75
C THR A 102 -15.22 -6.95 -12.27
N LEU A 103 -14.81 -5.78 -11.81
CA LEU A 103 -14.96 -5.34 -10.42
C LEU A 103 -16.24 -4.51 -10.20
N SER A 104 -16.57 -3.62 -11.14
CA SER A 104 -17.64 -2.64 -10.98
C SER A 104 -19.04 -3.18 -11.29
N ARG A 105 -19.20 -4.20 -12.12
CA ARG A 105 -20.50 -4.75 -12.53
C ARG A 105 -20.85 -6.03 -11.78
N SER A 106 -22.07 -6.08 -11.23
CA SER A 106 -22.61 -7.24 -10.50
C SER A 106 -22.90 -8.47 -11.35
N SER A 107 -22.81 -8.35 -12.68
CA SER A 107 -23.25 -9.36 -13.65
C SER A 107 -22.15 -10.22 -14.25
N CYS A 108 -20.90 -10.09 -13.79
CA CYS A 108 -19.82 -10.99 -14.25
C CYS A 108 -20.04 -12.41 -13.70
N ARG A 109 -20.78 -13.22 -14.47
CA ARG A 109 -21.04 -14.66 -14.19
C ARG A 109 -19.87 -15.59 -14.51
N TYR A 110 -18.72 -15.04 -14.86
CA TYR A 110 -17.62 -15.81 -15.48
C TYR A 110 -16.34 -15.85 -14.65
N SER A 111 -16.37 -16.26 -13.40
CA SER A 111 -15.20 -16.88 -12.76
C SER A 111 -15.48 -17.35 -11.33
N PRO A 112 -15.04 -18.52 -10.89
CA PRO A 112 -15.17 -18.98 -9.50
C PRO A 112 -14.49 -18.05 -8.49
N THR A 113 -13.34 -17.47 -8.83
CA THR A 113 -12.61 -16.51 -7.99
C THR A 113 -13.24 -15.11 -7.92
N LEU A 114 -13.94 -14.69 -8.98
CA LEU A 114 -14.70 -13.43 -9.01
C LEU A 114 -16.14 -13.59 -8.47
N THR A 115 -16.67 -14.83 -8.39
CA THR A 115 -17.97 -15.10 -7.75
C THR A 115 -17.95 -14.79 -6.27
N ASP A 116 -16.81 -14.87 -5.60
CA ASP A 116 -16.70 -14.51 -4.18
C ASP A 116 -16.77 -13.01 -3.95
N ILE A 117 -16.21 -12.19 -4.85
CA ILE A 117 -16.40 -10.73 -4.84
C ILE A 117 -17.89 -10.40 -5.01
N ASN A 118 -18.60 -11.15 -5.85
CA ASN A 118 -20.02 -10.95 -6.13
C ASN A 118 -20.96 -11.53 -5.05
N ARG A 119 -20.59 -12.61 -4.36
CA ARG A 119 -21.40 -13.18 -3.26
C ARG A 119 -21.42 -12.29 -2.02
N HIS A 120 -20.34 -11.55 -1.78
CA HIS A 120 -20.19 -10.68 -0.61
C HIS A 120 -19.69 -9.30 -1.03
N LEU A 121 -20.46 -8.59 -1.86
CA LEU A 121 -20.10 -7.29 -2.42
C LEU A 121 -19.52 -6.35 -1.37
N PRO A 122 -18.31 -5.82 -1.59
CA PRO A 122 -17.75 -4.75 -0.76
C PRO A 122 -18.65 -3.51 -0.83
N ILE A 123 -18.58 -2.64 0.17
CA ILE A 123 -19.31 -1.36 0.20
C ILE A 123 -18.77 -0.46 -0.92
N TYR A 124 -17.45 -0.49 -1.10
CA TYR A 124 -16.75 0.22 -2.16
C TYR A 124 -15.47 -0.51 -2.56
N ILE A 125 -14.97 -0.15 -3.73
CA ILE A 125 -13.68 -0.58 -4.27
C ILE A 125 -12.82 0.67 -4.39
N GLU A 126 -11.61 0.65 -3.83
CA GLU A 126 -10.67 1.76 -3.86
C GLU A 126 -9.37 1.31 -4.54
N SER A 127 -9.01 1.99 -5.62
CA SER A 127 -7.67 1.90 -6.23
C SER A 127 -6.82 3.05 -5.66
N ARG A 128 -5.74 2.71 -4.97
CA ARG A 128 -4.77 3.65 -4.40
C ARG A 128 -3.58 3.73 -5.34
N ASN A 129 -3.49 4.79 -6.11
CA ASN A 129 -2.50 4.88 -7.16
C ASN A 129 -1.16 5.37 -6.60
N PHE A 130 -0.06 4.74 -7.02
CA PHE A 130 1.31 5.16 -6.73
C PHE A 130 2.04 5.68 -7.97
N HIS A 131 1.37 5.64 -9.12
CA HIS A 131 1.83 6.17 -10.38
C HIS A 131 0.72 6.98 -11.05
N ASP A 132 1.08 7.71 -12.11
CA ASP A 132 0.14 8.53 -12.87
C ASP A 132 -0.77 7.67 -13.76
N TYR A 133 -2.08 7.74 -13.49
CA TYR A 133 -3.14 7.13 -14.29
C TYR A 133 -3.98 8.15 -15.07
N SER A 134 -3.52 9.39 -15.21
CA SER A 134 -4.24 10.48 -15.87
C SER A 134 -4.65 10.12 -17.31
N LYS A 135 -3.78 9.42 -18.04
CA LYS A 135 -4.03 8.89 -19.39
C LYS A 135 -5.30 8.04 -19.48
N TRP A 136 -5.63 7.29 -18.43
CA TRP A 136 -6.75 6.36 -18.40
C TRP A 136 -7.93 6.85 -17.55
N LYS A 137 -7.85 8.06 -16.98
CA LYS A 137 -8.86 8.60 -16.06
C LYS A 137 -10.27 8.52 -16.60
N THR A 138 -10.49 8.92 -17.86
CA THR A 138 -11.81 8.86 -18.51
C THR A 138 -12.39 7.43 -18.57
N ILE A 139 -11.52 6.42 -18.80
CA ILE A 139 -11.95 5.01 -18.86
C ILE A 139 -12.35 4.51 -17.46
N PHE A 140 -11.60 4.90 -16.42
CA PHE A 140 -11.98 4.62 -15.03
C PHE A 140 -13.34 5.22 -14.67
N GLU A 141 -13.57 6.50 -15.04
CA GLU A 141 -14.83 7.21 -14.77
C GLU A 141 -16.02 6.56 -15.50
N GLN A 142 -15.85 6.20 -16.76
CA GLN A 142 -16.86 5.47 -17.55
C GLN A 142 -17.14 4.07 -17.01
N SER A 143 -16.17 3.47 -16.31
CA SER A 143 -16.30 2.18 -15.62
C SER A 143 -16.88 2.30 -14.20
N GLY A 144 -17.28 3.51 -13.77
CA GLY A 144 -17.94 3.76 -12.48
C GLY A 144 -17.00 4.06 -11.32
N PHE A 145 -15.75 4.43 -11.60
CA PHE A 145 -14.76 4.83 -10.61
C PHE A 145 -14.60 6.36 -10.61
N ALA A 146 -14.94 7.01 -9.50
CA ALA A 146 -14.74 8.45 -9.35
C ALA A 146 -13.31 8.74 -8.88
N TYR A 147 -12.64 9.71 -9.53
CA TYR A 147 -11.33 10.18 -9.10
C TYR A 147 -11.41 10.99 -7.81
N GLN A 148 -10.43 10.79 -6.94
CA GLN A 148 -10.24 11.54 -5.70
C GLN A 148 -8.77 11.95 -5.61
N ALA A 149 -8.51 13.26 -5.54
CA ALA A 149 -7.17 13.79 -5.38
C ALA A 149 -6.54 13.26 -4.07
N HIS A 150 -5.33 12.79 -4.15
CA HIS A 150 -4.55 12.30 -3.01
C HIS A 150 -3.07 12.44 -3.32
N TYR A 151 -2.33 13.02 -2.37
CA TYR A 151 -0.89 13.17 -2.52
C TYR A 151 -0.13 11.91 -2.13
N ASP A 152 1.02 11.76 -2.76
CA ASP A 152 2.09 10.87 -2.36
C ASP A 152 3.42 11.62 -2.36
N ILE A 153 4.48 11.01 -1.83
CA ILE A 153 5.83 11.56 -1.86
C ILE A 153 6.78 10.49 -2.37
N HIS A 154 7.47 10.81 -3.44
CA HIS A 154 8.46 9.97 -4.10
C HIS A 154 9.86 10.50 -3.82
N VAL A 155 10.73 9.68 -3.26
CA VAL A 155 12.15 9.98 -3.11
C VAL A 155 12.92 9.26 -4.20
N HIS A 156 13.52 10.02 -5.11
CA HIS A 156 14.44 9.48 -6.10
C HIS A 156 15.77 9.18 -5.43
N CYS A 157 16.12 7.88 -5.38
CA CYS A 157 17.27 7.37 -4.63
C CYS A 157 18.57 7.46 -5.43
N GLU A 158 18.88 8.64 -5.93
CA GLU A 158 20.12 8.97 -6.65
C GLU A 158 21.24 9.37 -5.67
N ASP A 159 22.49 9.35 -6.13
CA ASP A 159 23.66 9.69 -5.30
C ASP A 159 23.63 11.13 -4.74
N ASN A 160 23.01 12.06 -5.48
CA ASN A 160 22.88 13.47 -5.10
C ASN A 160 21.65 13.76 -4.21
N HIS A 161 20.85 12.74 -3.87
CA HIS A 161 19.70 12.92 -2.99
C HIS A 161 20.11 13.45 -1.62
N THR A 162 19.42 14.49 -1.16
CA THR A 162 19.68 15.16 0.12
C THR A 162 18.42 15.26 0.96
N ILE A 163 18.59 15.14 2.27
CA ILE A 163 17.54 15.35 3.27
C ILE A 163 17.75 16.69 3.99
N SER A 164 16.72 17.20 4.67
CA SER A 164 16.80 18.48 5.38
C SER A 164 17.93 18.48 6.42
N GLU A 165 18.51 19.66 6.68
CA GLU A 165 19.55 19.82 7.71
C GLU A 165 19.08 19.36 9.10
N ARG A 166 17.80 19.53 9.40
CA ARG A 166 17.19 19.05 10.64
C ARG A 166 17.32 17.54 10.74
N ARG A 167 16.93 16.78 9.69
CA ARG A 167 17.03 15.33 9.66
C ARG A 167 18.46 14.85 9.70
N GLN A 168 19.36 15.54 9.02
CA GLN A 168 20.81 15.24 9.10
C GLN A 168 21.34 15.35 10.54
N ARG A 169 20.95 16.40 11.28
CA ARG A 169 21.36 16.58 12.68
C ARG A 169 20.76 15.51 13.59
N GLU A 170 19.50 15.17 13.40
CA GLU A 170 18.82 14.10 14.17
C GLU A 170 19.49 12.76 13.94
N LEU A 171 19.80 12.39 12.70
CA LEU A 171 20.49 11.14 12.35
C LEU A 171 21.91 11.08 12.94
N LYS A 172 22.70 12.15 12.79
CA LYS A 172 24.05 12.20 13.38
C LYS A 172 24.00 12.00 14.90
N ARG A 173 23.03 12.63 15.57
CA ARG A 173 22.82 12.47 17.02
C ARG A 173 22.41 11.04 17.37
N ALA A 174 21.46 10.46 16.64
CA ALA A 174 20.97 9.11 16.87
C ALA A 174 22.09 8.06 16.76
N ILE A 175 22.88 8.12 15.68
CA ILE A 175 24.04 7.23 15.47
C ILE A 175 25.07 7.38 16.60
N LYS A 176 25.40 8.62 16.96
CA LYS A 176 26.34 8.91 18.06
C LYS A 176 25.84 8.34 19.39
N ASN A 177 24.54 8.33 19.63
CA ASN A 177 23.91 7.83 20.85
C ASN A 177 23.60 6.35 20.80
N GLY A 178 24.08 5.60 19.78
CA GLY A 178 24.00 4.14 19.73
C GLY A 178 22.75 3.57 19.08
N ALA A 179 22.03 4.34 18.22
CA ALA A 179 21.01 3.77 17.37
C ALA A 179 21.63 2.86 16.31
N ILE A 180 21.14 1.64 16.20
CA ILE A 180 21.61 0.62 15.25
C ILE A 180 20.47 0.25 14.33
N VAL A 181 20.72 0.21 13.01
CA VAL A 181 19.79 -0.31 12.02
C VAL A 181 20.17 -1.74 11.65
N CYS A 182 19.19 -2.62 11.62
CA CYS A 182 19.36 -4.00 11.16
C CYS A 182 18.09 -4.53 10.51
N GLU A 183 18.21 -5.54 9.66
CA GLU A 183 17.06 -6.31 9.20
C GLU A 183 16.60 -7.26 10.30
N ALA A 184 15.29 -7.47 10.45
CA ALA A 184 14.73 -8.42 11.42
C ALA A 184 15.27 -9.84 11.16
N GLN A 185 15.73 -10.51 12.21
CA GLN A 185 16.31 -11.86 12.15
C GLN A 185 15.38 -12.93 12.71
N SER A 186 14.25 -12.54 13.31
CA SER A 186 13.31 -13.47 13.93
C SER A 186 11.89 -12.91 13.98
N GLU A 187 10.90 -13.82 14.09
CA GLU A 187 9.52 -13.43 14.37
C GLU A 187 9.36 -12.67 15.67
N GLN A 188 10.21 -12.96 16.68
CA GLN A 188 10.16 -12.27 17.95
C GLN A 188 10.46 -10.78 17.79
N GLU A 189 11.44 -10.41 16.98
CA GLU A 189 11.75 -9.02 16.68
C GLU A 189 10.61 -8.32 15.91
N VAL A 190 9.93 -9.03 15.00
CA VAL A 190 8.75 -8.53 14.31
C VAL A 190 7.60 -8.31 15.29
N ARG A 191 7.41 -9.21 16.29
CA ARG A 191 6.41 -9.03 17.36
C ARG A 191 6.71 -7.80 18.23
N GLU A 192 7.97 -7.61 18.60
CA GLU A 192 8.39 -6.42 19.38
C GLU A 192 8.11 -5.13 18.60
N TRP A 193 8.45 -5.10 17.33
CA TRP A 193 8.13 -3.98 16.45
C TRP A 193 6.61 -3.78 16.30
N TYR A 194 5.84 -4.86 16.13
CA TYR A 194 4.37 -4.79 16.05
C TYR A 194 3.75 -4.21 17.32
N GLN A 195 4.26 -4.51 18.52
CA GLN A 195 3.75 -3.92 19.75
C GLN A 195 3.92 -2.40 19.78
N ILE A 196 5.02 -1.87 19.24
CA ILE A 196 5.24 -0.43 19.09
C ILE A 196 4.22 0.16 18.11
N LEU A 197 4.06 -0.48 16.95
CA LEU A 197 3.10 -0.06 15.93
C LEU A 197 1.65 -0.09 16.46
N HIS A 198 1.27 -1.17 17.14
CA HIS A 198 -0.06 -1.34 17.72
C HIS A 198 -0.37 -0.26 18.75
N ARG A 199 0.61 0.07 19.62
CA ARG A 199 0.48 1.18 20.57
C ARG A 199 0.29 2.51 19.85
N LEU A 200 1.09 2.81 18.83
CA LEU A 200 0.97 4.02 18.01
C LEU A 200 -0.43 4.14 17.38
N TYR A 201 -0.93 3.05 16.80
CA TYR A 201 -2.25 3.05 16.17
C TYR A 201 -3.38 3.25 17.18
N ARG A 202 -3.31 2.59 18.34
CA ARG A 202 -4.31 2.74 19.41
C ARG A 202 -4.35 4.15 19.99
N GLU A 203 -3.19 4.78 20.20
CA GLU A 203 -3.08 6.04 20.94
C GLU A 203 -3.17 7.28 20.05
N LYS A 204 -2.58 7.23 18.84
CA LYS A 204 -2.43 8.40 17.96
C LYS A 204 -3.14 8.29 16.62
N VAL A 205 -2.93 7.20 15.87
CA VAL A 205 -3.44 7.07 14.50
C VAL A 205 -4.95 6.80 14.51
N ARG A 206 -5.44 5.99 15.46
CA ARG A 206 -6.86 5.67 15.70
C ARG A 206 -7.62 5.14 14.47
N THR A 207 -6.91 4.50 13.56
CA THR A 207 -7.49 3.76 12.44
C THR A 207 -7.28 2.27 12.64
N PRO A 208 -8.12 1.41 12.02
CA PRO A 208 -7.93 -0.03 12.10
C PRO A 208 -6.54 -0.45 11.62
N LEU A 209 -5.87 -1.28 12.42
CA LEU A 209 -4.62 -1.95 12.08
C LEU A 209 -4.91 -3.43 11.81
N PHE A 210 -4.19 -4.05 10.90
CA PHE A 210 -4.23 -5.50 10.71
C PHE A 210 -3.75 -6.24 11.96
N SER A 211 -4.14 -7.51 12.07
CA SER A 211 -3.71 -8.37 13.16
C SER A 211 -2.20 -8.61 13.12
N GLU A 212 -1.62 -9.02 14.26
CA GLU A 212 -0.21 -9.40 14.35
C GLU A 212 0.17 -10.43 13.29
N GLU A 213 -0.74 -11.36 12.99
CA GLU A 213 -0.53 -12.41 12.00
C GLU A 213 -0.26 -11.86 10.59
N PHE A 214 -0.88 -10.75 10.20
CA PHE A 214 -0.57 -10.08 8.92
C PHE A 214 0.92 -9.73 8.81
N PHE A 215 1.49 -9.17 9.87
CA PHE A 215 2.89 -8.75 9.90
C PHE A 215 3.85 -9.94 9.96
N LEU A 216 3.47 -11.00 10.69
CA LEU A 216 4.24 -12.24 10.74
C LEU A 216 4.22 -12.99 9.40
N GLN A 217 3.07 -13.01 8.71
CA GLN A 217 2.98 -13.61 7.38
C GLN A 217 3.84 -12.88 6.37
N PHE A 218 3.94 -11.54 6.44
CA PHE A 218 4.87 -10.79 5.59
C PHE A 218 6.32 -11.21 5.80
N TYR A 219 6.74 -11.38 7.05
CA TYR A 219 8.08 -11.87 7.39
C TYR A 219 8.32 -13.31 6.91
N ARG A 220 7.41 -14.23 7.22
CA ARG A 220 7.50 -15.65 6.85
C ARG A 220 7.56 -15.89 5.35
N ASN A 221 6.80 -15.11 4.58
CA ASN A 221 6.79 -15.21 3.13
C ASN A 221 8.03 -14.57 2.48
N GLY A 222 8.85 -13.83 3.22
CA GLY A 222 10.07 -13.20 2.71
C GLY A 222 9.84 -12.20 1.57
N VAL A 223 8.66 -11.56 1.55
CA VAL A 223 8.22 -10.74 0.41
C VAL A 223 8.61 -9.27 0.51
N GLY A 224 9.46 -8.93 1.47
CA GLY A 224 9.96 -7.58 1.69
C GLY A 224 10.91 -7.53 2.88
N LYS A 225 11.11 -6.35 3.44
CA LYS A 225 12.07 -6.09 4.51
C LYS A 225 11.40 -5.53 5.76
N TYR A 226 11.89 -5.96 6.92
CA TYR A 226 11.72 -5.25 8.18
C TYR A 226 13.05 -4.60 8.55
N LEU A 227 13.13 -3.28 8.40
CA LEU A 227 14.29 -2.49 8.81
C LEU A 227 14.03 -1.98 10.22
N LEU A 228 14.68 -2.60 11.19
CA LEU A 228 14.49 -2.31 12.61
C LEU A 228 15.53 -1.33 13.13
N VAL A 229 15.09 -0.45 14.03
CA VAL A 229 15.97 0.42 14.80
C VAL A 229 16.08 -0.14 16.21
N LYS A 230 17.31 -0.41 16.65
CA LYS A 230 17.62 -0.97 17.97
C LYS A 230 18.50 -0.04 18.77
N HIS A 231 18.35 -0.13 20.09
CA HIS A 231 19.23 0.48 21.07
C HIS A 231 19.33 -0.47 22.28
N ASP A 232 20.56 -0.75 22.74
CA ASP A 232 20.81 -1.72 23.80
C ASP A 232 20.11 -3.08 23.59
N ASN A 233 20.19 -3.60 22.35
CA ASN A 233 19.56 -4.83 21.89
C ASN A 233 18.01 -4.85 21.94
N LYS A 234 17.35 -3.73 22.21
CA LYS A 234 15.88 -3.59 22.17
C LYS A 234 15.43 -2.98 20.86
N VAL A 235 14.34 -3.47 20.30
CA VAL A 235 13.66 -2.82 19.19
C VAL A 235 12.96 -1.57 19.70
N ILE A 236 13.31 -0.40 19.14
CA ILE A 236 12.75 0.90 19.51
C ILE A 236 11.98 1.56 18.37
N GLY A 237 12.00 0.97 17.18
CA GLY A 237 11.28 1.41 16.00
C GLY A 237 11.65 0.59 14.79
N GLY A 238 11.16 0.99 13.63
CA GLY A 238 11.46 0.32 12.36
C GLY A 238 10.37 0.53 11.31
N MET A 239 10.59 -0.09 10.16
CA MET A 239 9.73 0.01 8.99
C MET A 239 9.52 -1.36 8.35
N MET A 240 8.29 -1.64 7.93
CA MET A 240 7.92 -2.76 7.07
C MET A 240 7.86 -2.28 5.63
N CYS A 241 8.69 -2.85 4.77
CA CYS A 241 8.91 -2.40 3.41
C CYS A 241 8.70 -3.52 2.39
N PRO A 242 7.63 -3.52 1.59
CA PRO A 242 7.62 -4.25 0.33
C PRO A 242 8.71 -3.75 -0.61
N VAL A 243 9.28 -4.64 -1.41
CA VAL A 243 10.34 -4.32 -2.38
C VAL A 243 9.99 -4.91 -3.73
N LEU A 244 10.03 -4.09 -4.77
CA LEU A 244 10.01 -4.54 -6.15
C LEU A 244 11.41 -4.35 -6.73
N ASP A 245 12.13 -5.43 -6.93
CA ASP A 245 13.51 -5.43 -7.38
C ASP A 245 13.70 -4.61 -8.67
N GLY A 246 14.73 -3.77 -8.66
CA GLY A 246 15.07 -2.87 -9.75
C GLY A 246 14.10 -1.70 -9.95
N LYS A 247 13.07 -1.54 -9.11
CA LYS A 247 12.07 -0.47 -9.24
C LYS A 247 11.88 0.36 -7.99
N ALA A 248 11.42 -0.23 -6.87
CA ALA A 248 11.06 0.58 -5.71
C ALA A 248 11.04 -0.21 -4.39
N ILE A 249 11.17 0.54 -3.30
CA ILE A 249 10.85 0.12 -1.93
C ILE A 249 9.73 1.03 -1.38
N TYR A 250 8.83 0.46 -0.57
CA TYR A 250 7.61 1.13 -0.13
C TYR A 250 7.54 1.22 1.40
N GLU A 251 7.17 2.40 1.94
CA GLU A 251 6.88 2.59 3.37
C GLU A 251 5.48 2.06 3.70
N TRP A 252 5.30 0.75 3.89
CA TRP A 252 3.96 0.25 4.20
C TRP A 252 3.53 0.56 5.63
N TYR A 253 4.43 0.33 6.60
CA TYR A 253 4.23 0.71 8.00
C TYR A 253 5.53 1.16 8.63
N VAL A 254 5.51 2.28 9.33
CA VAL A 254 6.62 2.83 10.08
C VAL A 254 6.17 3.17 11.50
N CYS A 255 7.03 2.91 12.48
CA CYS A 255 6.81 3.35 13.86
C CYS A 255 8.14 3.56 14.62
N GLY A 256 8.06 4.33 15.69
CA GLY A 256 9.16 4.56 16.60
C GLY A 256 8.68 5.04 17.96
N LEU A 257 9.45 4.73 18.99
CA LEU A 257 9.27 5.22 20.36
C LEU A 257 9.91 6.61 20.53
N ASP A 258 9.56 7.54 19.62
CA ASP A 258 10.22 8.86 19.52
C ASP A 258 10.08 9.71 20.79
N GLU A 259 9.00 9.55 21.56
CA GLU A 259 8.82 10.28 22.83
C GLU A 259 9.73 9.75 23.95
N GLU A 260 9.99 8.45 23.96
CA GLU A 260 10.83 7.77 24.95
C GLU A 260 12.31 7.88 24.60
N TYR A 261 12.64 7.85 23.30
CA TYR A 261 13.98 7.88 22.76
C TYR A 261 14.25 9.12 21.90
N ARG A 262 13.99 10.32 22.44
CA ARG A 262 14.07 11.60 21.71
C ARG A 262 15.42 11.86 21.05
N ASP A 263 16.50 11.42 21.69
CA ASP A 263 17.86 11.61 21.17
C ASP A 263 18.26 10.56 20.14
N LEU A 264 17.44 9.53 19.94
CA LEU A 264 17.62 8.48 18.96
C LEU A 264 16.66 8.61 17.76
N SER A 265 15.57 9.37 17.89
CA SER A 265 14.61 9.66 16.83
C SER A 265 14.28 8.42 15.95
N PRO A 266 13.77 7.30 16.54
CA PRO A 266 13.74 6.01 15.84
C PRO A 266 12.93 6.00 14.55
N SER A 267 11.83 6.78 14.43
CA SER A 267 11.07 6.87 13.18
C SER A 267 11.88 7.55 12.06
N VAL A 268 12.69 8.57 12.41
CA VAL A 268 13.58 9.26 11.46
C VAL A 268 14.67 8.30 10.97
N VAL A 269 15.27 7.54 11.90
CA VAL A 269 16.30 6.54 11.57
C VAL A 269 15.73 5.44 10.69
N ALA A 270 14.51 4.93 10.97
CA ALA A 270 13.85 3.91 10.18
C ALA A 270 13.57 4.37 8.74
N THR A 271 13.06 5.59 8.56
CA THR A 271 12.79 6.15 7.23
C THR A 271 14.08 6.36 6.44
N HIS A 272 15.11 6.93 7.07
CA HIS A 272 16.42 7.08 6.41
C HIS A 272 17.04 5.73 6.04
N ALA A 273 16.90 4.73 6.89
CA ALA A 273 17.42 3.38 6.62
C ALA A 273 16.80 2.75 5.37
N ALA A 274 15.49 2.98 5.13
CA ALA A 274 14.84 2.48 3.93
C ALA A 274 15.31 3.19 2.65
N ILE A 275 15.57 4.49 2.72
CA ILE A 275 16.16 5.27 1.61
C ILE A 275 17.59 4.79 1.32
N GLU A 276 18.40 4.59 2.35
CA GLU A 276 19.76 4.06 2.18
C GLU A 276 19.77 2.61 1.69
N TYR A 277 18.79 1.80 2.12
CA TYR A 277 18.59 0.47 1.56
C TYR A 277 18.30 0.53 0.06
N ALA A 278 17.42 1.46 -0.37
CA ALA A 278 17.12 1.66 -1.79
C ALA A 278 18.38 1.99 -2.59
N LYS A 279 19.19 2.96 -2.14
CA LYS A 279 20.45 3.34 -2.79
C LYS A 279 21.42 2.16 -2.87
N ALA A 280 21.65 1.47 -1.76
CA ALA A 280 22.60 0.35 -1.68
C ALA A 280 22.20 -0.84 -2.59
N ASN A 281 20.91 -0.99 -2.91
CA ASN A 281 20.39 -2.06 -3.77
C ASN A 281 20.01 -1.58 -5.17
N GLY A 282 20.36 -0.35 -5.57
CA GLY A 282 20.09 0.19 -6.90
C GLY A 282 18.60 0.34 -7.20
N LEU A 283 17.76 0.56 -6.19
CA LEU A 283 16.35 0.86 -6.36
C LEU A 283 16.19 2.36 -6.61
N PRO A 284 15.62 2.79 -7.75
CA PRO A 284 15.54 4.20 -8.10
C PRO A 284 14.54 4.99 -7.24
N LEU A 285 13.59 4.30 -6.57
CA LEU A 285 12.48 4.94 -5.89
C LEU A 285 12.28 4.41 -4.47
N PHE A 286 12.14 5.32 -3.49
CA PHE A 286 11.47 5.07 -2.22
C PHE A 286 10.13 5.82 -2.22
N ASP A 287 9.04 5.08 -2.00
CA ASP A 287 7.67 5.56 -2.06
C ASP A 287 7.06 5.57 -0.65
N PHE A 288 6.58 6.73 -0.21
CA PHE A 288 5.97 6.93 1.10
C PHE A 288 4.52 6.41 1.20
N MET A 289 3.94 5.91 0.11
CA MET A 289 2.60 5.32 0.03
C MET A 289 1.46 6.25 0.48
N GLY A 290 1.67 7.55 0.39
CA GLY A 290 0.64 8.54 0.65
C GLY A 290 1.07 9.68 1.56
N ALA A 291 0.55 10.87 1.24
CA ALA A 291 0.82 12.13 1.92
C ALA A 291 -0.45 12.95 2.19
N GLY A 292 -1.60 12.28 2.28
CA GLY A 292 -2.89 12.90 2.59
C GLY A 292 -3.58 13.53 1.38
N VAL A 293 -4.65 14.28 1.65
CA VAL A 293 -5.42 14.97 0.60
C VAL A 293 -4.91 16.39 0.39
N PRO A 294 -5.11 16.98 -0.82
CA PRO A 294 -4.85 18.40 -1.05
C PRO A 294 -5.61 19.30 -0.07
N ASP A 295 -5.13 20.53 0.08
CA ASP A 295 -5.79 21.62 0.82
C ASP A 295 -6.11 21.34 2.29
N GLN A 296 -5.48 20.31 2.88
CA GLN A 296 -5.60 20.03 4.31
C GLN A 296 -4.20 20.02 4.96
N PRO A 297 -4.01 20.75 6.08
CA PRO A 297 -2.79 20.64 6.88
C PRO A 297 -2.59 19.17 7.32
N TYR A 298 -1.39 18.65 7.10
CA TYR A 298 -1.09 17.26 7.44
C TYR A 298 0.37 17.11 7.87
N GLY A 299 0.61 17.14 9.18
CA GLY A 299 1.96 17.11 9.75
C GLY A 299 2.81 15.91 9.35
N VAL A 300 2.17 14.78 8.97
CA VAL A 300 2.89 13.62 8.42
C VAL A 300 3.46 13.94 7.04
N ARG A 301 2.78 14.73 6.21
CA ARG A 301 3.31 15.22 4.93
C ARG A 301 4.56 16.06 5.15
N ASP A 302 4.50 17.00 6.09
CA ASP A 302 5.62 17.88 6.40
C ASP A 302 6.83 17.06 6.89
N PHE A 303 6.58 16.06 7.74
CA PHE A 303 7.60 15.11 8.19
C PHE A 303 8.25 14.36 7.01
N LYS A 304 7.46 13.83 6.08
CA LYS A 304 7.93 13.06 4.92
C LYS A 304 8.71 13.94 3.94
N MET A 305 8.24 15.16 3.68
CA MET A 305 8.93 16.11 2.80
C MET A 305 10.34 16.48 3.26
N GLU A 306 10.63 16.41 4.56
CA GLU A 306 11.98 16.67 5.08
C GLU A 306 13.02 15.60 4.66
N PHE A 307 12.58 14.49 4.07
CA PHE A 307 13.45 13.47 3.49
C PHE A 307 13.78 13.72 2.01
N GLY A 308 13.46 14.89 1.44
CA GLY A 308 13.89 15.33 0.12
C GLY A 308 13.13 14.72 -1.04
N GLY A 309 11.89 14.28 -0.80
CA GLY A 309 11.02 13.71 -1.84
C GLY A 309 10.26 14.77 -2.65
N GLU A 310 9.76 14.35 -3.79
CA GLU A 310 8.83 15.10 -4.64
C GLU A 310 7.39 14.80 -4.21
N LEU A 311 6.58 15.87 -4.03
CA LEU A 311 5.14 15.73 -3.78
C LEU A 311 4.42 15.52 -5.11
N VAL A 312 3.79 14.36 -5.26
CA VAL A 312 3.04 13.98 -6.47
C VAL A 312 1.55 13.80 -6.16
N GLU A 313 0.69 14.04 -7.15
CA GLU A 313 -0.74 13.79 -7.05
C GLU A 313 -1.16 12.68 -8.02
N HIS A 314 -1.10 11.44 -7.57
CA HIS A 314 -1.57 10.28 -8.35
C HIS A 314 -3.01 9.89 -8.04
N GLY A 315 -3.54 10.40 -6.95
CA GLY A 315 -4.94 10.24 -6.57
C GLY A 315 -5.35 8.81 -6.26
N ARG A 316 -6.66 8.66 -6.21
CA ARG A 316 -7.34 7.37 -6.02
C ARG A 316 -8.55 7.27 -6.92
N PHE A 317 -8.95 6.06 -7.27
CA PHE A 317 -10.23 5.81 -7.94
C PHE A 317 -11.15 5.03 -7.01
N LEU A 318 -12.37 5.55 -6.83
CA LEU A 318 -13.36 5.00 -5.91
C LEU A 318 -14.63 4.56 -6.65
N CYS A 319 -14.99 3.29 -6.57
CA CYS A 319 -16.26 2.75 -7.07
C CYS A 319 -17.15 2.38 -5.88
N ILE A 320 -18.23 3.12 -5.66
CA ILE A 320 -19.17 2.90 -4.56
C ILE A 320 -20.21 1.87 -5.00
N ARG A 321 -20.23 0.70 -4.32
CA ARG A 321 -21.13 -0.41 -4.63
C ARG A 321 -22.42 -0.39 -3.81
N LYS A 322 -22.35 0.13 -2.57
CA LYS A 322 -23.48 0.24 -1.63
C LYS A 322 -23.60 1.68 -1.10
N PRO A 323 -24.23 2.61 -1.87
CA PRO A 323 -24.22 4.04 -1.55
C PRO A 323 -24.77 4.39 -0.17
N LEU A 324 -25.83 3.72 0.28
CA LEU A 324 -26.43 3.97 1.60
C LEU A 324 -25.48 3.59 2.72
N LEU A 325 -24.86 2.40 2.66
CA LEU A 325 -23.90 1.95 3.67
C LEU A 325 -22.63 2.80 3.67
N TYR A 326 -22.18 3.24 2.49
CA TYR A 326 -21.03 4.15 2.37
C TYR A 326 -21.29 5.50 3.05
N LYS A 327 -22.49 6.09 2.83
CA LYS A 327 -22.90 7.35 3.49
C LYS A 327 -22.98 7.19 5.00
N LEU A 328 -23.60 6.10 5.48
CA LEU A 328 -23.69 5.79 6.91
C LEU A 328 -22.30 5.60 7.54
N GLY A 329 -21.39 4.87 6.87
CA GLY A 329 -20.01 4.70 7.32
C GLY A 329 -19.24 6.02 7.44
N LYS A 330 -19.35 6.90 6.43
CA LYS A 330 -18.74 8.25 6.49
C LYS A 330 -19.31 9.09 7.63
N TRP A 331 -20.62 9.05 7.83
CA TRP A 331 -21.26 9.77 8.92
C TRP A 331 -20.81 9.26 10.30
N GLY A 332 -20.73 7.94 10.48
CA GLY A 332 -20.22 7.32 11.71
C GLY A 332 -18.79 7.70 12.04
N VAL A 333 -17.89 7.68 11.05
CA VAL A 333 -16.48 8.10 11.25
C VAL A 333 -16.40 9.58 11.63
N LYS A 334 -17.16 10.44 10.95
CA LYS A 334 -17.19 11.88 11.25
C LYS A 334 -17.77 12.17 12.65
N TRP A 335 -18.76 11.40 13.08
CA TRP A 335 -19.34 11.53 14.42
C TRP A 335 -18.34 11.13 15.50
N LEU A 336 -17.61 10.02 15.32
CA LEU A 336 -16.55 9.58 16.25
C LEU A 336 -15.42 10.62 16.36
N GLN A 337 -14.98 11.19 15.24
CA GLN A 337 -13.95 12.24 15.24
C GLN A 337 -14.39 13.53 15.94
N ASN A 338 -15.67 13.91 15.81
CA ASN A 338 -16.21 15.11 16.44
C ASN A 338 -16.49 14.91 17.94
N SER A 339 -16.85 13.70 18.40
CA SER A 339 -17.10 13.41 19.81
C SER A 339 -15.82 13.35 20.66
N GLU A 340 -14.66 13.29 20.03
CA GLU A 340 -13.35 13.29 20.71
C GLU A 340 -12.70 14.68 20.79
N ASN A 341 -13.26 15.67 20.08
CA ASN A 341 -12.80 17.08 20.11
C ASN A 341 -13.61 17.93 21.09
N ASN A 342 -14.59 17.35 21.79
CA ASN A 342 -15.33 17.94 22.89
C ASN A 342 -14.97 17.23 24.21
#